data_3ee1eceed24ee2365e3481628888be44
#
_entry.id   3ee1eceed24ee2365e3481628888be44
#
_cell.length_a   1.000
_cell.length_b   1.000
_cell.length_c   1.000
_cell.angle_alpha   90.00
_cell.angle_beta   90.00
_cell.angle_gamma   90.00
#
_symmetry.space_group_name_H-M   'P 1'
#
loop_
_entity.id
_entity.type
_entity.pdbx_description
1 polymer ?
#
loop_
_entity_poly.entity_id
_entity_poly.type
_entity_poly.pdbx_seq_one_letter_code
_entity_poly.pdbx_strand_id
1 'polypeptide(L)'
;LARSSAASDVYKRQVLGLNESDLGGVKDMTISFRSKSPSRDGAWSVFKFEGGVHRVQRVPVTESQGRIQTSAAGVLVYPEPEEVESVNIDDKDIRVDVYRSSGKGGQGVNTTDSAVRITHLPTGLIVTCQKERSQIQNKARALQVLQARLDQMEREAREAEAGEQRASQVRTMDRSERIRTYNWPENRITDHRIGYKANNLDSVLNGDMNDLIKALQDQERAERLEAEG
;
A
#
# COMPACT_ATOMS: atom_id res chain seq x y z
N LEU A 1 -5.35 10.16 19.33
CA LEU A 1 -5.09 10.48 17.92
C LEU A 1 -6.37 11.05 17.29
N ALA A 2 -6.31 12.33 17.00
CA ALA A 2 -7.15 13.13 16.10
C ALA A 2 -8.66 12.84 16.11
N ARG A 3 -9.37 13.37 17.10
CA ARG A 3 -10.71 13.89 16.89
C ARG A 3 -10.59 15.31 16.29
N SER A 4 -10.14 15.41 15.06
CA SER A 4 -10.28 16.67 14.33
C SER A 4 -11.66 16.68 13.69
N SER A 5 -12.55 17.54 14.14
CA SER A 5 -13.87 17.70 13.55
C SER A 5 -13.80 18.19 12.09
N ALA A 6 -12.81 18.97 11.73
CA ALA A 6 -12.59 19.46 10.38
C ALA A 6 -12.15 18.34 9.40
N ALA A 7 -11.28 17.42 9.83
CA ALA A 7 -10.86 16.29 8.97
C ALA A 7 -11.98 15.25 8.78
N SER A 8 -12.92 15.14 9.71
CA SER A 8 -14.04 14.19 9.59
C SER A 8 -15.09 14.61 8.55
N ASP A 9 -15.15 15.90 8.18
CA ASP A 9 -16.08 16.39 7.17
C ASP A 9 -15.58 16.17 5.75
N VAL A 10 -14.26 16.10 5.53
CA VAL A 10 -13.65 15.96 4.21
C VAL A 10 -13.35 14.50 3.89
N TYR A 11 -12.99 13.69 4.88
CA TYR A 11 -12.58 12.29 4.69
C TYR A 11 -13.46 11.31 5.47
N LYS A 12 -13.78 10.17 4.83
CA LYS A 12 -14.38 9.03 5.51
C LYS A 12 -13.25 8.22 6.14
N ARG A 13 -13.29 8.07 7.48
CA ARG A 13 -12.31 7.31 8.27
C ARG A 13 -12.89 5.95 8.65
N GLN A 14 -12.10 4.89 8.49
CA GLN A 14 -12.44 3.55 8.95
C GLN A 14 -11.24 2.92 9.66
N VAL A 15 -11.42 2.43 10.88
CA VAL A 15 -10.41 1.62 11.58
C VAL A 15 -10.54 0.20 11.07
N LEU A 16 -9.46 -0.33 10.48
CA LEU A 16 -9.39 -1.68 9.93
C LEU A 16 -8.82 -2.68 10.92
N GLY A 17 -7.91 -2.24 11.78
CA GLY A 17 -7.29 -3.06 12.82
C GLY A 17 -6.86 -2.20 14.00
N LEU A 18 -6.99 -2.75 15.21
CA LEU A 18 -6.57 -2.11 16.45
C LEU A 18 -6.07 -3.18 17.42
N ASN A 19 -4.81 -3.06 17.85
CA ASN A 19 -4.22 -3.86 18.92
C ASN A 19 -3.92 -2.98 20.11
N GLU A 20 -4.62 -3.23 21.19
CA GLU A 20 -4.46 -2.49 22.43
C GLU A 20 -3.32 -3.06 23.30
N SER A 21 -2.72 -2.22 24.11
CA SER A 21 -1.73 -2.59 25.13
C SER A 21 -2.44 -2.87 26.46
N ASP A 22 -1.89 -3.77 27.27
CA ASP A 22 -2.38 -4.10 28.61
C ASP A 22 -2.44 -2.89 29.55
N LEU A 23 -1.73 -1.81 29.23
CA LEU A 23 -1.70 -0.54 29.96
C LEU A 23 -2.66 0.52 29.40
N GLY A 24 -3.61 0.14 28.55
CA GLY A 24 -4.62 1.05 27.97
C GLY A 24 -4.11 1.93 26.83
N GLY A 25 -2.93 1.61 26.25
CA GLY A 25 -2.41 2.24 25.03
C GLY A 25 -2.69 1.42 23.79
N VAL A 26 -2.25 1.91 22.64
CA VAL A 26 -2.33 1.23 21.34
C VAL A 26 -0.94 0.76 20.93
N LYS A 27 -0.80 -0.54 20.62
CA LYS A 27 0.44 -1.13 20.09
C LYS A 27 0.57 -0.84 18.60
N ASP A 28 -0.48 -1.14 17.87
CA ASP A 28 -0.60 -0.83 16.44
C ASP A 28 -2.06 -0.52 16.07
N MET A 29 -2.24 0.27 15.01
CA MET A 29 -3.55 0.63 14.49
C MET A 29 -3.47 0.86 12.99
N THR A 30 -4.38 0.24 12.24
CA THR A 30 -4.54 0.47 10.80
C THR A 30 -5.82 1.27 10.54
N ILE A 31 -5.70 2.38 9.81
CA ILE A 31 -6.81 3.27 9.50
C ILE A 31 -6.86 3.50 7.99
N SER A 32 -8.02 3.33 7.38
CA SER A 32 -8.30 3.75 6.01
C SER A 32 -8.92 5.14 5.99
N PHE A 33 -8.43 5.99 5.08
CA PHE A 33 -8.99 7.31 4.82
C PHE A 33 -9.43 7.38 3.35
N ARG A 34 -10.70 7.69 3.12
CA ARG A 34 -11.24 7.86 1.78
C ARG A 34 -11.81 9.28 1.64
N SER A 35 -11.48 9.95 0.54
CA SER A 35 -12.08 11.24 0.23
C SER A 35 -13.57 11.06 -0.07
N LYS A 36 -14.42 11.96 0.45
CA LYS A 36 -15.85 11.98 0.16
C LYS A 36 -16.17 12.52 -1.23
N SER A 37 -15.25 13.24 -1.83
CA SER A 37 -15.40 13.86 -3.14
C SER A 37 -14.13 13.60 -3.97
N PRO A 38 -14.24 13.36 -5.29
CA PRO A 38 -13.08 13.28 -6.18
C PRO A 38 -12.48 14.69 -6.32
N SER A 39 -11.58 15.06 -5.42
CA SER A 39 -10.83 16.31 -5.51
C SER A 39 -9.40 16.02 -5.94
N ARG A 40 -8.75 17.00 -6.61
CA ARG A 40 -7.31 16.95 -6.92
C ARG A 40 -6.46 16.76 -5.66
N ASP A 41 -6.98 17.22 -4.51
CA ASP A 41 -6.32 17.17 -3.21
C ASP A 41 -6.90 16.02 -2.36
N GLY A 42 -6.83 14.79 -2.88
CA GLY A 42 -7.29 13.58 -2.17
C GLY A 42 -6.55 13.34 -0.85
N ALA A 43 -7.00 12.36 -0.08
CA ALA A 43 -6.40 12.01 1.21
C ALA A 43 -4.88 11.80 1.13
N TRP A 44 -4.39 11.26 0.01
CA TRP A 44 -2.97 11.04 -0.23
C TRP A 44 -2.14 12.33 -0.18
N SER A 45 -2.63 13.45 -0.74
CA SER A 45 -1.92 14.73 -0.77
C SER A 45 -1.57 15.29 0.62
N VAL A 46 -2.32 14.86 1.64
CA VAL A 46 -2.14 15.27 3.03
C VAL A 46 -1.38 14.21 3.83
N PHE A 47 -1.83 12.95 3.75
CA PHE A 47 -1.30 11.90 4.62
C PHE A 47 0.04 11.33 4.17
N LYS A 48 0.45 11.46 2.91
CA LYS A 48 1.77 11.01 2.43
C LYS A 48 2.95 11.57 3.24
N PHE A 49 2.80 12.74 3.83
CA PHE A 49 3.82 13.37 4.67
C PHE A 49 3.92 12.81 6.09
N GLU A 50 2.99 11.95 6.49
CA GLU A 50 3.00 11.33 7.81
C GLU A 50 3.79 10.01 7.86
N GLY A 51 4.25 9.50 6.71
CA GLY A 51 5.07 8.29 6.64
C GLY A 51 6.47 8.50 7.21
N GLY A 52 6.86 7.69 8.22
CA GLY A 52 8.17 7.73 8.84
C GLY A 52 8.14 7.58 10.37
N VAL A 53 9.24 7.96 11.03
CA VAL A 53 9.40 7.83 12.48
C VAL A 53 9.04 9.11 13.21
N HIS A 54 8.05 9.04 14.10
CA HIS A 54 7.60 10.13 14.95
C HIS A 54 8.17 9.97 16.35
N ARG A 55 8.98 10.93 16.80
CA ARG A 55 9.57 10.93 18.13
C ARG A 55 8.70 11.69 19.11
N VAL A 56 8.41 11.08 20.24
CA VAL A 56 7.57 11.64 21.31
C VAL A 56 8.40 11.82 22.57
N GLN A 57 8.41 13.01 23.13
CA GLN A 57 9.07 13.38 24.39
C GLN A 57 8.00 13.84 25.38
N ARG A 58 7.74 12.99 26.37
CA ARG A 58 6.75 13.27 27.43
C ARG A 58 7.16 12.62 28.73
N VAL A 59 6.54 13.05 29.83
CA VAL A 59 6.58 12.33 31.11
C VAL A 59 5.49 11.24 31.03
N PRO A 60 5.83 9.93 31.04
CA PRO A 60 4.83 8.87 31.05
C PRO A 60 3.99 8.87 32.31
N VAL A 61 2.77 8.35 32.24
CA VAL A 61 1.87 8.21 33.41
C VAL A 61 2.47 7.28 34.48
N THR A 62 3.32 6.35 34.07
CA THR A 62 4.02 5.38 34.94
C THR A 62 5.27 5.97 35.62
N GLU A 63 5.68 7.18 35.28
CA GLU A 63 6.89 7.83 35.80
C GLU A 63 6.55 8.68 37.04
N SER A 64 7.06 8.26 38.19
CA SER A 64 6.81 8.93 39.50
C SER A 64 7.73 10.12 39.78
N GLN A 65 8.88 10.22 39.09
CA GLN A 65 9.90 11.26 39.36
C GLN A 65 9.89 12.40 38.33
N GLY A 66 8.87 12.46 37.46
CA GLY A 66 8.75 13.52 36.47
C GLY A 66 9.80 13.50 35.34
N ARG A 67 10.51 12.39 35.13
CA ARG A 67 11.55 12.29 34.11
C ARG A 67 10.92 12.24 32.72
N ILE A 68 11.45 13.07 31.82
CA ILE A 68 11.05 13.05 30.41
C ILE A 68 11.62 11.77 29.74
N GLN A 69 10.72 10.97 29.16
CA GLN A 69 11.12 9.80 28.40
C GLN A 69 10.86 10.05 26.92
N THR A 70 11.70 9.44 26.09
CA THR A 70 11.59 9.51 24.63
C THR A 70 11.11 8.18 24.09
N SER A 71 9.98 8.20 23.39
CA SER A 71 9.45 7.06 22.63
C SER A 71 9.39 7.39 21.14
N ALA A 72 9.23 6.38 20.32
CA ALA A 72 9.05 6.51 18.89
C ALA A 72 7.81 5.73 18.44
N ALA A 73 7.09 6.28 17.46
CA ALA A 73 6.01 5.62 16.76
C ALA A 73 6.35 5.61 15.25
N GLY A 74 6.33 4.44 14.63
CA GLY A 74 6.46 4.30 13.20
C GLY A 74 5.10 4.47 12.53
N VAL A 75 5.05 5.26 11.47
CA VAL A 75 3.87 5.47 10.65
C VAL A 75 4.16 5.03 9.24
N LEU A 76 3.32 4.17 8.70
CA LEU A 76 3.34 3.74 7.32
C LEU A 76 2.14 4.34 6.61
N VAL A 77 2.37 5.00 5.49
CA VAL A 77 1.31 5.55 4.65
C VAL A 77 1.49 5.02 3.23
N TYR A 78 0.45 4.41 2.71
CA TYR A 78 0.44 3.89 1.35
C TYR A 78 -0.96 4.07 0.73
N PRO A 79 -1.05 4.27 -0.58
CA PRO A 79 -2.32 4.29 -1.25
C PRO A 79 -2.98 2.90 -1.16
N GLU A 80 -4.31 2.85 -1.00
CA GLU A 80 -5.05 1.60 -1.14
C GLU A 80 -4.91 1.15 -2.60
N PRO A 81 -4.45 -0.09 -2.86
CA PRO A 81 -4.36 -0.57 -4.22
C PRO A 81 -5.76 -0.59 -4.85
N GLU A 82 -5.88 -0.04 -6.04
CA GLU A 82 -7.10 -0.17 -6.83
C GLU A 82 -7.37 -1.66 -7.10
N GLU A 83 -8.66 -2.04 -7.10
CA GLU A 83 -9.04 -3.41 -7.48
C GLU A 83 -8.42 -3.71 -8.85
N VAL A 84 -7.64 -4.80 -8.91
CA VAL A 84 -6.98 -5.22 -10.13
C VAL A 84 -8.07 -5.63 -11.12
N GLU A 85 -8.32 -4.80 -12.13
CA GLU A 85 -9.08 -5.26 -13.29
C GLU A 85 -8.37 -6.48 -13.87
N SER A 86 -9.13 -7.51 -14.22
CA SER A 86 -8.58 -8.72 -14.82
C SER A 86 -7.75 -8.36 -16.05
N VAL A 87 -6.55 -8.94 -16.16
CA VAL A 87 -5.68 -8.73 -17.33
C VAL A 87 -6.44 -9.09 -18.60
N ASN A 88 -6.56 -8.15 -19.51
CA ASN A 88 -7.20 -8.45 -20.80
C ASN A 88 -6.19 -9.19 -21.68
N ILE A 89 -6.52 -10.44 -22.08
CA ILE A 89 -5.70 -11.23 -22.98
C ILE A 89 -6.12 -10.92 -24.41
N ASP A 90 -5.23 -10.28 -25.19
CA ASP A 90 -5.45 -10.10 -26.65
C ASP A 90 -5.11 -11.41 -27.38
N ASP A 91 -5.94 -11.77 -28.35
CA ASP A 91 -5.71 -12.96 -29.20
C ASP A 91 -4.36 -12.94 -29.94
N LYS A 92 -3.78 -11.75 -30.15
CA LYS A 92 -2.46 -11.58 -30.78
C LYS A 92 -1.32 -12.00 -29.85
N ASP A 93 -1.54 -11.94 -28.54
CA ASP A 93 -0.54 -12.24 -27.54
C ASP A 93 -0.51 -13.71 -27.15
N ILE A 94 -1.35 -14.52 -27.75
CA ILE A 94 -1.42 -15.95 -27.50
C ILE A 94 -1.09 -16.77 -28.75
N ARG A 95 -0.30 -17.83 -28.56
CA ARG A 95 -0.11 -18.88 -29.52
C ARG A 95 -0.78 -20.17 -29.05
N VAL A 96 -1.66 -20.72 -29.88
CA VAL A 96 -2.39 -21.96 -29.56
C VAL A 96 -1.84 -23.11 -30.40
N ASP A 97 -1.26 -24.10 -29.75
CA ASP A 97 -0.75 -25.32 -30.37
C ASP A 97 -1.67 -26.49 -29.96
N VAL A 98 -2.05 -27.29 -30.93
CA VAL A 98 -2.89 -28.49 -30.75
C VAL A 98 -2.05 -29.73 -30.94
N TYR A 99 -2.21 -30.72 -30.06
CA TYR A 99 -1.45 -31.97 -30.15
C TYR A 99 -2.26 -33.16 -29.58
N ARG A 100 -1.72 -34.36 -29.75
CA ARG A 100 -2.35 -35.57 -29.23
C ARG A 100 -2.20 -35.64 -27.73
N SER A 101 -3.30 -35.94 -27.02
CA SER A 101 -3.25 -36.17 -25.58
C SER A 101 -2.40 -37.41 -25.25
N SER A 102 -1.55 -37.33 -24.25
CA SER A 102 -0.78 -38.45 -23.72
C SER A 102 -1.48 -39.07 -22.53
N GLY A 103 -1.69 -40.41 -22.55
CA GLY A 103 -2.31 -41.13 -21.41
C GLY A 103 -2.67 -42.58 -21.79
N LYS A 104 -2.97 -43.40 -20.79
CA LYS A 104 -3.55 -44.72 -20.94
C LYS A 104 -5.01 -44.59 -21.42
N GLY A 105 -5.25 -44.42 -22.70
CA GLY A 105 -6.56 -44.21 -23.25
C GLY A 105 -6.86 -45.12 -24.45
N GLY A 106 -8.15 -45.35 -24.71
CA GLY A 106 -8.63 -46.13 -25.89
C GLY A 106 -8.49 -45.34 -27.18
N GLN A 107 -9.17 -45.84 -28.24
CA GLN A 107 -9.05 -45.38 -29.63
C GLN A 107 -9.15 -43.86 -29.79
N GLY A 108 -10.00 -43.14 -29.02
CA GLY A 108 -10.19 -41.69 -29.11
C GLY A 108 -8.97 -40.85 -28.66
N VAL A 109 -8.14 -41.34 -27.73
CA VAL A 109 -6.93 -40.65 -27.25
C VAL A 109 -5.79 -40.74 -28.26
N ASN A 110 -5.75 -41.84 -29.00
CA ASN A 110 -4.68 -42.11 -29.98
C ASN A 110 -4.93 -41.52 -31.37
N THR A 111 -6.16 -41.14 -31.69
CA THR A 111 -6.56 -40.69 -33.05
C THR A 111 -6.96 -39.24 -33.14
N THR A 112 -7.24 -38.56 -32.01
CA THR A 112 -7.76 -37.17 -32.01
C THR A 112 -6.79 -36.21 -31.35
N ASP A 113 -6.44 -35.11 -32.01
CA ASP A 113 -5.64 -34.02 -31.46
C ASP A 113 -6.54 -33.14 -30.58
N SER A 114 -6.78 -33.59 -29.35
CA SER A 114 -7.66 -32.90 -28.36
C SER A 114 -6.92 -32.05 -27.33
N ALA A 115 -5.62 -32.30 -27.13
CA ALA A 115 -4.82 -31.55 -26.20
C ALA A 115 -4.44 -30.18 -26.75
N VAL A 116 -4.51 -29.17 -25.91
CA VAL A 116 -4.24 -27.78 -26.27
C VAL A 116 -3.11 -27.24 -25.38
N ARG A 117 -2.14 -26.56 -25.98
CA ARG A 117 -1.12 -25.75 -25.35
C ARG A 117 -1.33 -24.31 -25.76
N ILE A 118 -1.43 -23.42 -24.79
CA ILE A 118 -1.48 -21.97 -25.01
C ILE A 118 -0.20 -21.37 -24.46
N THR A 119 0.50 -20.61 -25.28
CA THR A 119 1.68 -19.84 -24.89
C THR A 119 1.33 -18.37 -24.96
N HIS A 120 1.48 -17.65 -23.85
CA HIS A 120 1.35 -16.20 -23.80
C HIS A 120 2.70 -15.59 -24.19
N LEU A 121 2.77 -14.94 -25.35
CA LEU A 121 4.01 -14.47 -25.96
C LEU A 121 4.76 -13.43 -25.12
N PRO A 122 4.10 -12.41 -24.52
CA PRO A 122 4.80 -11.39 -23.75
C PRO A 122 5.45 -11.92 -22.47
N THR A 123 4.79 -12.84 -21.75
CA THR A 123 5.29 -13.37 -20.46
C THR A 123 6.01 -14.71 -20.59
N GLY A 124 5.87 -15.39 -21.73
CA GLY A 124 6.39 -16.75 -21.93
C GLY A 124 5.64 -17.83 -21.15
N LEU A 125 4.52 -17.49 -20.50
CA LEU A 125 3.70 -18.46 -19.76
C LEU A 125 3.10 -19.50 -20.69
N ILE A 126 3.22 -20.77 -20.29
CA ILE A 126 2.69 -21.91 -21.04
C ILE A 126 1.66 -22.62 -20.17
N VAL A 127 0.48 -22.83 -20.75
CA VAL A 127 -0.61 -23.60 -20.12
C VAL A 127 -1.01 -24.74 -21.05
N THR A 128 -1.10 -25.96 -20.51
CA THR A 128 -1.53 -27.13 -21.24
C THR A 128 -2.81 -27.70 -20.64
N CYS A 129 -3.77 -28.06 -21.47
CA CYS A 129 -5.00 -28.74 -21.06
C CYS A 129 -5.29 -29.92 -21.98
N GLN A 130 -5.53 -31.10 -21.34
CA GLN A 130 -5.85 -32.36 -22.05
C GLN A 130 -6.89 -33.21 -21.32
N LYS A 131 -7.65 -32.59 -20.36
CA LYS A 131 -8.58 -33.32 -19.51
C LYS A 131 -9.88 -33.69 -20.22
N GLU A 132 -10.30 -32.87 -21.17
CA GLU A 132 -11.55 -33.05 -21.88
C GLU A 132 -11.33 -33.74 -23.23
N ARG A 133 -12.38 -34.39 -23.73
CA ARG A 133 -12.34 -35.04 -25.06
C ARG A 133 -12.44 -34.03 -26.19
N SER A 134 -12.99 -32.84 -25.92
CA SER A 134 -13.18 -31.78 -26.91
C SER A 134 -12.04 -30.79 -26.88
N GLN A 135 -11.41 -30.53 -28.02
CA GLN A 135 -10.40 -29.49 -28.22
C GLN A 135 -10.91 -28.11 -27.82
N ILE A 136 -12.19 -27.78 -28.12
CA ILE A 136 -12.80 -26.48 -27.78
C ILE A 136 -12.88 -26.29 -26.29
N GLN A 137 -13.29 -27.33 -25.54
CA GLN A 137 -13.36 -27.30 -24.10
C GLN A 137 -11.98 -27.17 -23.46
N ASN A 138 -10.97 -27.90 -23.99
CA ASN A 138 -9.60 -27.79 -23.52
C ASN A 138 -9.02 -26.39 -23.79
N LYS A 139 -9.32 -25.76 -24.94
CA LYS A 139 -8.92 -24.39 -25.25
C LYS A 139 -9.55 -23.39 -24.26
N ALA A 140 -10.86 -23.46 -24.03
CA ALA A 140 -11.55 -22.59 -23.10
C ALA A 140 -11.00 -22.72 -21.67
N ARG A 141 -10.75 -23.95 -21.24
CA ARG A 141 -10.17 -24.19 -19.91
C ARG A 141 -8.73 -23.74 -19.78
N ALA A 142 -7.93 -23.92 -20.84
CA ALA A 142 -6.55 -23.42 -20.86
C ALA A 142 -6.49 -21.88 -20.80
N LEU A 143 -7.41 -21.18 -21.49
CA LEU A 143 -7.55 -19.72 -21.40
C LEU A 143 -7.92 -19.26 -19.99
N GLN A 144 -8.88 -19.92 -19.34
CA GLN A 144 -9.25 -19.60 -17.94
C GLN A 144 -8.06 -19.76 -16.98
N VAL A 145 -7.28 -20.83 -17.14
CA VAL A 145 -6.09 -21.07 -16.31
C VAL A 145 -5.00 -20.04 -16.62
N LEU A 146 -4.82 -19.68 -17.90
CA LEU A 146 -3.88 -18.63 -18.28
C LEU A 146 -4.26 -17.29 -17.66
N GLN A 147 -5.54 -16.90 -17.77
CA GLN A 147 -6.07 -15.68 -17.15
C GLN A 147 -5.77 -15.64 -15.65
N ALA A 148 -6.12 -16.70 -14.92
CA ALA A 148 -5.91 -16.77 -13.48
C ALA A 148 -4.41 -16.64 -13.11
N ARG A 149 -3.51 -17.21 -13.90
CA ARG A 149 -2.06 -17.10 -13.69
C ARG A 149 -1.52 -15.70 -13.96
N LEU A 150 -2.00 -15.04 -15.01
CA LEU A 150 -1.62 -13.67 -15.34
C LEU A 150 -2.11 -12.70 -14.25
N ASP A 151 -3.36 -12.84 -13.83
CA ASP A 151 -3.93 -12.04 -12.72
C ASP A 151 -3.14 -12.24 -11.41
N GLN A 152 -2.69 -13.48 -11.14
CA GLN A 152 -1.87 -13.78 -9.98
C GLN A 152 -0.49 -13.11 -10.07
N MET A 153 0.19 -13.22 -11.22
CA MET A 153 1.49 -12.59 -11.42
C MET A 153 1.43 -11.07 -11.27
N GLU A 154 0.39 -10.44 -11.79
CA GLU A 154 0.21 -9.00 -11.65
C GLU A 154 -0.03 -8.59 -10.20
N ARG A 155 -0.83 -9.35 -9.45
CA ARG A 155 -1.01 -9.13 -8.00
C ARG A 155 0.30 -9.26 -7.25
N GLU A 156 1.08 -10.32 -7.50
CA GLU A 156 2.38 -10.55 -6.86
C GLU A 156 3.37 -9.41 -7.17
N ALA A 157 3.41 -8.94 -8.41
CA ALA A 157 4.26 -7.82 -8.80
C ALA A 157 3.88 -6.53 -8.08
N ARG A 158 2.58 -6.20 -8.01
CA ARG A 158 2.07 -5.03 -7.27
C ARG A 158 2.32 -5.14 -5.76
N GLU A 159 2.15 -6.33 -5.20
CA GLU A 159 2.43 -6.57 -3.77
C GLU A 159 3.92 -6.43 -3.46
N ALA A 160 4.80 -6.88 -4.34
CA ALA A 160 6.25 -6.70 -4.20
C ALA A 160 6.63 -5.21 -4.25
N GLU A 161 6.12 -4.45 -5.22
CA GLU A 161 6.33 -3.01 -5.34
C GLU A 161 5.82 -2.26 -4.11
N ALA A 162 4.60 -2.56 -3.67
CA ALA A 162 4.03 -1.99 -2.45
C ALA A 162 4.86 -2.37 -1.21
N GLY A 163 5.43 -3.59 -1.18
CA GLY A 163 6.33 -4.06 -0.14
C GLY A 163 7.62 -3.25 -0.07
N GLU A 164 8.24 -2.97 -1.21
CA GLU A 164 9.44 -2.14 -1.31
C GLU A 164 9.17 -0.69 -0.87
N GLN A 165 8.06 -0.10 -1.29
CA GLN A 165 7.65 1.24 -0.86
C GLN A 165 7.43 1.31 0.65
N ARG A 166 6.81 0.29 1.26
CA ARG A 166 6.65 0.20 2.71
C ARG A 166 8.00 0.08 3.41
N ALA A 167 8.90 -0.77 2.91
CA ALA A 167 10.22 -0.96 3.48
C ALA A 167 11.07 0.31 3.42
N SER A 168 10.93 1.14 2.39
CA SER A 168 11.63 2.41 2.27
C SER A 168 11.20 3.46 3.30
N GLN A 169 9.93 3.44 3.73
CA GLN A 169 9.41 4.36 4.74
C GLN A 169 9.85 4.01 6.17
N VAL A 170 10.15 2.73 6.42
CA VAL A 170 10.50 2.22 7.76
C VAL A 170 11.81 1.44 7.69
N ARG A 171 12.91 2.12 7.37
CA ARG A 171 14.23 1.48 7.25
C ARG A 171 14.63 0.72 8.52
N THR A 172 14.78 1.43 9.64
CA THR A 172 15.28 0.83 10.89
C THR A 172 14.40 1.14 12.10
N MET A 173 13.39 1.99 11.98
CA MET A 173 12.63 2.58 13.10
C MET A 173 13.56 3.22 14.17
N ASP A 174 14.79 3.58 13.79
CA ASP A 174 15.72 4.19 14.72
C ASP A 174 15.26 5.62 15.07
N ARG A 175 15.45 5.97 16.33
CA ARG A 175 15.14 7.33 16.84
C ARG A 175 15.96 8.42 16.13
N SER A 176 17.05 8.07 15.48
CA SER A 176 17.89 8.97 14.68
C SER A 176 17.22 9.39 13.36
N GLU A 177 16.41 8.53 12.76
CA GLU A 177 15.73 8.76 11.47
C GLU A 177 14.37 9.47 11.61
N ARG A 178 14.17 10.16 12.72
CA ARG A 178 12.92 10.87 13.01
C ARG A 178 12.57 11.92 11.96
N ILE A 179 11.36 11.87 11.43
CA ILE A 179 10.81 12.92 10.58
C ILE A 179 10.26 14.08 11.42
N ARG A 180 9.62 13.75 12.56
CA ARG A 180 8.97 14.74 13.42
C ARG A 180 9.19 14.46 14.90
N THR A 181 9.28 15.53 15.69
CA THR A 181 9.38 15.45 17.16
C THR A 181 8.24 16.22 17.82
N TYR A 182 7.59 15.56 18.75
CA TYR A 182 6.55 16.10 19.62
C TYR A 182 7.12 16.24 21.03
N ASN A 183 7.29 17.47 21.51
CA ASN A 183 7.86 17.79 22.82
C ASN A 183 6.76 18.37 23.72
N TRP A 184 6.22 17.53 24.59
CA TRP A 184 5.15 17.93 25.52
C TRP A 184 5.58 19.00 26.54
N PRO A 185 6.73 18.89 27.23
CA PRO A 185 7.15 19.90 28.18
C PRO A 185 7.27 21.31 27.62
N GLU A 186 7.63 21.43 26.35
CA GLU A 186 7.81 22.71 25.66
C GLU A 186 6.60 23.09 24.79
N ASN A 187 5.53 22.29 24.79
CA ASN A 187 4.38 22.43 23.89
C ASN A 187 4.80 22.65 22.42
N ARG A 188 5.90 21.99 21.98
CA ARG A 188 6.56 22.23 20.71
C ARG A 188 6.47 21.04 19.77
N ILE A 189 6.17 21.31 18.50
CA ILE A 189 6.32 20.39 17.39
C ILE A 189 7.49 20.84 16.51
N THR A 190 8.27 19.88 16.01
CA THR A 190 9.36 20.13 15.08
C THR A 190 9.31 19.11 13.96
N ASP A 191 9.20 19.55 12.70
CA ASP A 191 9.43 18.69 11.53
C ASP A 191 10.85 18.88 11.03
N HIS A 192 11.62 17.80 11.03
CA HIS A 192 13.07 17.85 10.73
C HIS A 192 13.37 17.91 9.25
N ARG A 193 12.44 17.54 8.39
CA ARG A 193 12.60 17.57 6.93
C ARG A 193 12.72 18.99 6.39
N ILE A 194 11.90 19.89 6.93
CA ILE A 194 11.82 21.30 6.48
C ILE A 194 12.25 22.30 7.56
N GLY A 195 12.74 21.81 8.70
CA GLY A 195 13.13 22.67 9.82
C GLY A 195 11.99 23.44 10.48
N TYR A 196 10.73 23.03 10.24
CA TYR A 196 9.55 23.67 10.81
C TYR A 196 9.50 23.51 12.32
N LYS A 197 9.20 24.58 13.05
CA LYS A 197 9.04 24.60 14.51
C LYS A 197 7.85 25.47 14.88
N ALA A 198 6.97 24.94 15.75
CA ALA A 198 5.83 25.68 16.30
C ALA A 198 5.57 25.29 17.74
N ASN A 199 5.14 26.24 18.58
CA ASN A 199 4.82 26.03 19.99
C ASN A 199 3.30 25.90 20.18
N ASN A 200 2.69 25.01 19.42
CA ASN A 200 1.25 24.77 19.39
C ASN A 200 0.91 23.27 19.35
N LEU A 201 1.70 22.44 20.05
CA LEU A 201 1.55 20.99 20.03
C LEU A 201 0.12 20.56 20.39
N ASP A 202 -0.51 21.21 21.37
CA ASP A 202 -1.89 20.90 21.77
C ASP A 202 -2.89 21.12 20.63
N SER A 203 -2.75 22.21 19.87
CA SER A 203 -3.58 22.49 18.70
C SER A 203 -3.37 21.45 17.62
N VAL A 204 -2.11 21.09 17.34
CA VAL A 204 -1.74 20.08 16.36
C VAL A 204 -2.31 18.71 16.72
N LEU A 205 -2.26 18.30 17.98
CA LEU A 205 -2.85 17.04 18.44
C LEU A 205 -4.39 17.03 18.36
N ASN A 206 -5.01 18.20 18.43
CA ASN A 206 -6.44 18.39 18.17
C ASN A 206 -6.79 18.48 16.68
N GLY A 207 -5.78 18.44 15.79
CA GLY A 207 -5.94 18.33 14.34
C GLY A 207 -5.66 19.61 13.56
N ASP A 208 -5.20 20.68 14.21
CA ASP A 208 -4.79 21.91 13.52
C ASP A 208 -3.36 21.75 12.97
N MET A 209 -3.27 21.10 11.82
CA MET A 209 -2.01 20.81 11.12
C MET A 209 -1.85 21.59 9.81
N ASN A 210 -2.76 22.51 9.50
CA ASN A 210 -2.83 23.18 8.21
C ASN A 210 -1.53 23.88 7.81
N ASP A 211 -0.92 24.62 8.74
CA ASP A 211 0.32 25.36 8.48
C ASP A 211 1.50 24.41 8.20
N LEU A 212 1.60 23.32 8.96
CA LEU A 212 2.63 22.31 8.77
C LEU A 212 2.46 21.60 7.42
N ILE A 213 1.22 21.18 7.09
CA ILE A 213 0.92 20.50 5.82
C ILE A 213 1.24 21.43 4.66
N LYS A 214 0.84 22.70 4.73
CA LYS A 214 1.14 23.68 3.70
C LYS A 214 2.64 23.88 3.51
N ALA A 215 3.41 24.00 4.58
CA ALA A 215 4.86 24.12 4.50
C ALA A 215 5.51 22.90 3.83
N LEU A 216 5.02 21.69 4.10
CA LEU A 216 5.50 20.46 3.46
C LEU A 216 5.13 20.40 1.97
N GLN A 217 3.92 20.83 1.60
CA GLN A 217 3.47 20.91 0.21
C GLN A 217 4.26 21.95 -0.59
N ASP A 218 4.56 23.11 0.01
CA ASP A 218 5.35 24.17 -0.62
C ASP A 218 6.80 23.70 -0.85
N GLN A 219 7.39 22.97 0.10
CA GLN A 219 8.70 22.36 -0.06
C GLN A 219 8.72 21.31 -1.18
N GLU A 220 7.75 20.39 -1.20
CA GLU A 220 7.65 19.40 -2.27
C GLU A 220 7.50 20.05 -3.66
N ARG A 221 6.73 21.14 -3.73
CA ARG A 221 6.58 21.90 -4.98
C ARG A 221 7.90 22.51 -5.44
N ALA A 222 8.68 23.08 -4.50
CA ALA A 222 9.98 23.65 -4.80
C ALA A 222 10.96 22.56 -5.31
N GLU A 223 11.04 21.42 -4.64
CA GLU A 223 11.89 20.30 -5.05
C GLU A 223 11.53 19.75 -6.43
N ARG A 224 10.23 19.68 -6.77
CA ARG A 224 9.81 19.27 -8.13
C ARG A 224 10.24 20.26 -9.21
N LEU A 225 10.11 21.55 -8.93
CA LEU A 225 10.52 22.59 -9.88
C LEU A 225 12.05 22.58 -10.10
N GLU A 226 12.83 22.31 -9.06
CA GLU A 226 14.29 22.16 -9.17
C GLU A 226 14.72 20.90 -9.94
N ALA A 227 13.91 19.83 -9.87
CA ALA A 227 14.20 18.59 -10.59
C ALA A 227 13.82 18.64 -12.09
N GLU A 228 12.94 19.57 -12.48
CA GLU A 228 12.47 19.75 -13.88
C GLU A 228 13.30 20.82 -14.64
N GLY A 229 14.17 21.59 -13.99
CA GLY A 229 15.02 22.64 -14.55
C GLY A 229 16.46 22.19 -14.73
#